data_2f1234b30f15e0e0ea5fbcaf22267bf9
#
_entry.id   2f1234b30f15e0e0ea5fbcaf22267bf9
#
_cell.length_a   1.000
_cell.length_b   1.000
_cell.length_c   1.000
_cell.angle_alpha   90.00
_cell.angle_beta   90.00
_cell.angle_gamma   90.00
#
_symmetry.space_group_name_H-M   'P 1'
#
loop_
_entity.id
_entity.type
_entity.pdbx_description
1 polymer ?
#
loop_
_entity_poly.entity_id
_entity_poly.type
_entity_poly.pdbx_seq_one_letter_code
_entity_poly.pdbx_strand_id
1 'polypeptide(L)'
;IKVSAIKVSPYQPRVNFKEEKLEELANSIKKNGVIQPIAVRPNKSEKGKFEIVAGERRWIAAQRAGLHDIPVTILDLSDVESLEVAIVENIQRDDLNPIEEARGYKRLNDEFNYDHESISKLMSKSRSHISNTLRLLTLPQDVISMLEEGSLTSGQARPLIGISNASAIAEEIVSKNYSARKVEYLTRSQKGSKKDKFIDSNILKAQEKIQKSLGLKVRIINKKNNSGKVTIEYKDLDQFELVSDLLTKN
;
A
#
# COMPACT_ATOMS: atom_id res chain seq x y z
N ILE A 1 -29.79 23.05 11.90
CA ILE A 1 -30.78 22.36 11.04
C ILE A 1 -31.44 21.24 11.85
N LYS A 2 -32.72 20.98 11.60
CA LYS A 2 -33.44 19.89 12.26
C LYS A 2 -32.79 18.52 11.94
N VAL A 3 -32.55 17.72 12.97
CA VAL A 3 -31.95 16.37 12.82
C VAL A 3 -32.78 15.50 11.87
N SER A 4 -34.10 15.65 11.87
CA SER A 4 -35.05 14.93 10.96
C SER A 4 -34.97 15.35 9.49
N ALA A 5 -34.34 16.49 9.20
CA ALA A 5 -34.11 16.96 7.83
C ALA A 5 -32.83 16.38 7.19
N ILE A 6 -32.04 15.66 7.96
CA ILE A 6 -30.75 15.11 7.53
C ILE A 6 -30.91 13.61 7.28
N LYS A 7 -30.39 13.12 6.14
CA LYS A 7 -30.37 11.71 5.74
C LYS A 7 -28.93 11.23 5.57
N VAL A 8 -28.71 9.93 5.78
CA VAL A 8 -27.43 9.28 5.48
C VAL A 8 -27.25 9.22 3.97
N SER A 9 -26.05 9.50 3.50
CA SER A 9 -25.68 9.34 2.09
C SER A 9 -25.65 7.86 1.73
N PRO A 10 -26.16 7.46 0.55
CA PRO A 10 -26.06 6.07 0.06
C PRO A 10 -24.61 5.64 -0.22
N TYR A 11 -23.68 6.58 -0.24
CA TYR A 11 -22.25 6.35 -0.51
C TYR A 11 -21.40 6.17 0.75
N GLN A 12 -22.00 6.14 1.96
CA GLN A 12 -21.28 5.97 3.23
C GLN A 12 -20.86 4.50 3.42
N PRO A 13 -19.54 4.20 3.50
CA PRO A 13 -19.05 2.83 3.59
C PRO A 13 -19.11 2.22 4.99
N ARG A 14 -19.43 3.00 6.03
CA ARG A 14 -19.34 2.55 7.42
C ARG A 14 -20.62 1.94 7.94
N VAL A 15 -20.63 0.60 8.09
CA VAL A 15 -21.80 -0.15 8.59
C VAL A 15 -21.69 -0.46 10.10
N ASN A 16 -20.50 -0.52 10.68
CA ASN A 16 -20.30 -0.94 12.07
C ASN A 16 -19.68 0.14 12.96
N PHE A 17 -20.48 0.63 13.92
CA PHE A 17 -20.01 1.47 15.01
C PHE A 17 -19.98 0.64 16.31
N LYS A 18 -18.89 0.72 17.08
CA LYS A 18 -18.84 0.14 18.42
C LYS A 18 -19.87 0.87 19.29
N GLU A 19 -20.87 0.12 19.78
CA GLU A 19 -22.03 0.64 20.51
C GLU A 19 -21.61 1.49 21.72
N GLU A 20 -20.67 0.97 22.51
CA GLU A 20 -20.14 1.67 23.70
C GLU A 20 -19.60 3.08 23.37
N LYS A 21 -18.78 3.20 22.31
CA LYS A 21 -18.21 4.49 21.89
C LYS A 21 -19.26 5.46 21.32
N LEU A 22 -20.37 4.93 20.81
CA LEU A 22 -21.47 5.76 20.31
C LEU A 22 -22.32 6.29 21.46
N GLU A 23 -22.49 5.49 22.51
CA GLU A 23 -23.23 5.88 23.71
C GLU A 23 -22.44 6.92 24.54
N GLU A 24 -21.11 6.75 24.68
CA GLU A 24 -20.24 7.78 25.27
C GLU A 24 -20.37 9.12 24.55
N LEU A 25 -20.35 9.08 23.21
CA LEU A 25 -20.50 10.28 22.38
C LEU A 25 -21.90 10.91 22.55
N ALA A 26 -22.96 10.10 22.63
CA ALA A 26 -24.32 10.59 22.85
C ALA A 26 -24.46 11.28 24.21
N ASN A 27 -23.87 10.70 25.27
CA ASN A 27 -23.83 11.31 26.59
C ASN A 27 -23.05 12.61 26.62
N SER A 28 -21.93 12.69 25.91
CA SER A 28 -21.17 13.95 25.76
C SER A 28 -21.98 15.01 25.01
N ILE A 29 -22.63 14.66 23.91
CA ILE A 29 -23.48 15.54 23.11
C ILE A 29 -24.69 16.02 23.90
N LYS A 30 -25.27 15.18 24.75
CA LYS A 30 -26.37 15.55 25.61
C LYS A 30 -25.99 16.67 26.62
N LYS A 31 -24.74 16.67 27.11
CA LYS A 31 -24.24 17.67 28.06
C LYS A 31 -23.76 18.95 27.38
N ASN A 32 -23.03 18.83 26.28
CA ASN A 32 -22.27 19.93 25.69
C ASN A 32 -22.80 20.36 24.32
N GLY A 33 -23.83 19.71 23.80
CA GLY A 33 -24.25 19.89 22.42
C GLY A 33 -23.24 19.30 21.40
N VAL A 34 -23.51 19.53 20.13
CA VAL A 34 -22.60 19.17 19.03
C VAL A 34 -21.60 20.30 18.85
N ILE A 35 -20.38 20.16 19.40
CA ILE A 35 -19.33 21.19 19.34
C ILE A 35 -18.81 21.38 17.93
N GLN A 36 -18.51 20.25 17.26
CA GLN A 36 -18.02 20.27 15.88
C GLN A 36 -19.18 20.04 14.90
N PRO A 37 -19.51 21.00 14.00
CA PRO A 37 -20.61 20.88 13.07
C PRO A 37 -20.50 19.64 12.18
N ILE A 38 -21.65 19.15 11.72
CA ILE A 38 -21.76 18.06 10.77
C ILE A 38 -21.73 18.65 9.36
N ALA A 39 -20.89 18.11 8.48
CA ALA A 39 -20.86 18.54 7.08
C ALA A 39 -22.00 17.88 6.31
N VAL A 40 -22.84 18.70 5.69
CA VAL A 40 -24.00 18.27 4.93
C VAL A 40 -24.05 18.97 3.57
N ARG A 41 -24.72 18.37 2.60
CA ARG A 41 -25.08 19.01 1.33
C ARG A 41 -26.59 19.00 1.12
N PRO A 42 -27.15 19.91 0.32
CA PRO A 42 -28.55 19.85 -0.07
C PRO A 42 -28.86 18.54 -0.80
N ASN A 43 -29.99 17.90 -0.45
CA ASN A 43 -30.44 16.73 -1.19
C ASN A 43 -31.10 17.19 -2.50
N LYS A 44 -30.63 16.66 -3.64
CA LYS A 44 -31.13 17.04 -4.98
C LYS A 44 -32.54 16.55 -5.26
N SER A 45 -32.93 15.45 -4.62
CA SER A 45 -34.24 14.81 -4.86
C SER A 45 -35.34 15.35 -3.94
N GLU A 46 -34.98 15.87 -2.76
CA GLU A 46 -35.95 16.33 -1.76
C GLU A 46 -35.62 17.73 -1.25
N LYS A 47 -36.41 18.73 -1.67
CA LYS A 47 -36.23 20.13 -1.20
C LYS A 47 -36.32 20.21 0.32
N GLY A 48 -35.39 20.92 0.95
CA GLY A 48 -35.35 21.11 2.41
C GLY A 48 -34.76 19.92 3.18
N LYS A 49 -34.30 18.88 2.51
CA LYS A 49 -33.50 17.79 3.09
C LYS A 49 -32.03 17.95 2.78
N PHE A 50 -31.22 17.34 3.62
CA PHE A 50 -29.77 17.37 3.52
C PHE A 50 -29.20 15.95 3.59
N GLU A 51 -28.07 15.72 2.94
CA GLU A 51 -27.30 14.48 3.00
C GLU A 51 -26.01 14.70 3.78
N ILE A 52 -25.65 13.74 4.62
CA ILE A 52 -24.42 13.79 5.39
C ILE A 52 -23.24 13.56 4.43
N VAL A 53 -22.28 14.49 4.41
CA VAL A 53 -20.99 14.36 3.73
C VAL A 53 -19.95 13.77 4.71
N ALA A 54 -19.91 14.34 5.96
CA ALA A 54 -19.01 13.85 7.01
C ALA A 54 -19.63 14.09 8.40
N GLY A 55 -19.32 13.18 9.34
CA GLY A 55 -19.78 13.31 10.73
C GLY A 55 -21.00 12.47 11.09
N GLU A 56 -21.24 11.35 10.41
CA GLU A 56 -22.38 10.45 10.66
C GLU A 56 -22.50 10.01 12.14
N ARG A 57 -21.38 9.67 12.80
CA ARG A 57 -21.39 9.30 14.23
C ARG A 57 -21.97 10.39 15.12
N ARG A 58 -21.66 11.66 14.82
CA ARG A 58 -22.19 12.82 15.57
C ARG A 58 -23.69 12.99 15.34
N TRP A 59 -24.16 12.75 14.11
CA TRP A 59 -25.57 12.78 13.80
C TRP A 59 -26.36 11.66 14.51
N ILE A 60 -25.88 10.41 14.47
CA ILE A 60 -26.50 9.30 15.20
C ILE A 60 -26.49 9.57 16.71
N ALA A 61 -25.38 10.04 17.25
CA ALA A 61 -25.27 10.36 18.67
C ALA A 61 -26.18 11.53 19.08
N ALA A 62 -26.36 12.53 18.23
CA ALA A 62 -27.30 13.63 18.45
C ALA A 62 -28.76 13.17 18.44
N GLN A 63 -29.13 12.21 17.58
CA GLN A 63 -30.45 11.58 17.60
C GLN A 63 -30.69 10.83 18.92
N ARG A 64 -29.70 10.03 19.38
CA ARG A 64 -29.79 9.31 20.68
C ARG A 64 -29.82 10.26 21.87
N ALA A 65 -29.14 11.39 21.79
CA ALA A 65 -29.18 12.43 22.79
C ALA A 65 -30.53 13.22 22.83
N GLY A 66 -31.42 12.98 21.84
CA GLY A 66 -32.73 13.64 21.74
C GLY A 66 -32.67 15.10 21.28
N LEU A 67 -31.60 15.50 20.58
CA LEU A 67 -31.51 16.87 20.05
C LEU A 67 -32.43 17.05 18.84
N HIS A 68 -33.17 18.18 18.84
CA HIS A 68 -34.04 18.56 17.71
C HIS A 68 -33.28 19.26 16.60
N ASP A 69 -32.35 20.14 16.99
CA ASP A 69 -31.53 20.92 16.07
C ASP A 69 -30.04 20.72 16.35
N ILE A 70 -29.24 20.68 15.28
CA ILE A 70 -27.80 20.52 15.36
C ILE A 70 -27.08 21.51 14.44
N PRO A 71 -25.89 21.97 14.82
CA PRO A 71 -25.07 22.80 13.95
C PRO A 71 -24.55 21.98 12.77
N VAL A 72 -24.66 22.58 11.58
CA VAL A 72 -24.16 21.96 10.33
C VAL A 72 -23.37 22.98 9.52
N THR A 73 -22.42 22.45 8.72
CA THR A 73 -21.78 23.21 7.65
C THR A 73 -22.39 22.71 6.34
N ILE A 74 -23.03 23.63 5.60
CA ILE A 74 -23.62 23.31 4.30
C ILE A 74 -22.52 23.47 3.26
N LEU A 75 -22.25 22.39 2.52
CA LEU A 75 -21.31 22.36 1.42
C LEU A 75 -22.08 22.24 0.12
N ASP A 76 -21.75 23.08 -0.85
CA ASP A 76 -22.30 22.97 -2.21
C ASP A 76 -21.39 22.07 -3.03
N LEU A 77 -21.67 20.77 -2.97
CA LEU A 77 -20.86 19.71 -3.60
C LEU A 77 -21.71 18.91 -4.58
N SER A 78 -21.13 18.62 -5.73
CA SER A 78 -21.64 17.62 -6.65
C SER A 78 -21.59 16.21 -6.04
N ASP A 79 -22.22 15.23 -6.68
CA ASP A 79 -22.19 13.84 -6.20
C ASP A 79 -20.77 13.27 -6.22
N VAL A 80 -19.99 13.63 -7.24
CA VAL A 80 -18.59 13.23 -7.41
C VAL A 80 -17.71 13.82 -6.29
N GLU A 81 -17.80 15.14 -6.06
CA GLU A 81 -17.05 15.81 -4.99
C GLU A 81 -17.44 15.32 -3.59
N SER A 82 -18.73 15.03 -3.38
CA SER A 82 -19.19 14.47 -2.11
C SER A 82 -18.62 13.08 -1.86
N LEU A 83 -18.54 12.22 -2.88
CA LEU A 83 -17.93 10.91 -2.81
C LEU A 83 -16.44 11.01 -2.56
N GLU A 84 -15.75 11.92 -3.23
CA GLU A 84 -14.32 12.19 -3.01
C GLU A 84 -14.05 12.58 -1.56
N VAL A 85 -14.77 13.57 -1.03
CA VAL A 85 -14.63 14.00 0.37
C VAL A 85 -14.87 12.86 1.35
N ALA A 86 -15.87 12.02 1.10
CA ALA A 86 -16.17 10.86 1.94
C ALA A 86 -15.03 9.82 1.93
N ILE A 87 -14.42 9.55 0.77
CA ILE A 87 -13.28 8.64 0.65
C ILE A 87 -12.06 9.21 1.35
N VAL A 88 -11.75 10.50 1.15
CA VAL A 88 -10.62 11.19 1.77
C VAL A 88 -10.75 11.18 3.30
N GLU A 89 -11.94 11.54 3.83
CA GLU A 89 -12.22 11.49 5.27
C GLU A 89 -12.00 10.10 5.84
N ASN A 90 -12.51 9.08 5.13
CA ASN A 90 -12.36 7.70 5.58
C ASN A 90 -10.89 7.23 5.59
N ILE A 91 -10.08 7.65 4.60
CA ILE A 91 -8.64 7.30 4.55
C ILE A 91 -7.84 8.05 5.64
N GLN A 92 -8.25 9.24 6.04
CA GLN A 92 -7.57 10.04 7.07
C GLN A 92 -7.83 9.58 8.51
N ARG A 93 -8.52 8.45 8.69
CA ARG A 93 -8.75 7.88 10.02
C ARG A 93 -7.48 7.19 10.53
N ASP A 94 -7.22 7.37 11.84
CA ASP A 94 -6.02 6.79 12.50
C ASP A 94 -6.09 5.26 12.71
N ASP A 95 -7.29 4.67 12.57
CA ASP A 95 -7.57 3.28 12.91
C ASP A 95 -7.65 2.34 11.68
N LEU A 96 -7.21 2.80 10.50
CA LEU A 96 -7.23 1.98 9.29
C LEU A 96 -6.14 0.90 9.28
N ASN A 97 -6.52 -0.29 8.85
CA ASN A 97 -5.52 -1.29 8.50
C ASN A 97 -4.87 -0.97 7.12
N PRO A 98 -3.68 -1.54 6.82
CA PRO A 98 -2.97 -1.23 5.57
C PRO A 98 -3.72 -1.60 4.29
N ILE A 99 -4.64 -2.55 4.35
CA ILE A 99 -5.45 -2.97 3.20
C ILE A 99 -6.63 -2.02 2.97
N GLU A 100 -7.26 -1.54 4.04
CA GLU A 100 -8.29 -0.50 3.94
C GLU A 100 -7.72 0.79 3.34
N GLU A 101 -6.55 1.21 3.82
CA GLU A 101 -5.81 2.35 3.26
C GLU A 101 -5.52 2.15 1.76
N ALA A 102 -5.03 0.96 1.39
CA ALA A 102 -4.75 0.62 -0.01
C ALA A 102 -6.01 0.63 -0.90
N ARG A 103 -7.13 0.12 -0.39
CA ARG A 103 -8.43 0.15 -1.10
C ARG A 103 -8.94 1.58 -1.29
N GLY A 104 -8.75 2.43 -0.28
CA GLY A 104 -9.08 3.85 -0.38
C GLY A 104 -8.27 4.56 -1.47
N TYR A 105 -6.96 4.36 -1.52
CA TYR A 105 -6.10 4.91 -2.58
C TYR A 105 -6.46 4.36 -3.96
N LYS A 106 -6.80 3.08 -4.03
CA LYS A 106 -7.25 2.47 -5.30
C LYS A 106 -8.54 3.12 -5.79
N ARG A 107 -9.51 3.38 -4.91
CA ARG A 107 -10.75 4.07 -5.27
C ARG A 107 -10.50 5.49 -5.79
N LEU A 108 -9.60 6.25 -5.15
CA LEU A 108 -9.22 7.58 -5.65
C LEU A 108 -8.60 7.52 -7.05
N ASN A 109 -7.80 6.49 -7.33
CA ASN A 109 -7.22 6.30 -8.66
C ASN A 109 -8.28 5.88 -9.69
N ASP A 110 -9.12 4.88 -9.37
CA ASP A 110 -10.06 4.27 -10.32
C ASP A 110 -11.29 5.16 -10.58
N GLU A 111 -11.84 5.83 -9.55
CA GLU A 111 -13.08 6.61 -9.64
C GLU A 111 -12.82 8.09 -10.00
N PHE A 112 -11.65 8.64 -9.62
CA PHE A 112 -11.33 10.07 -9.79
C PHE A 112 -10.10 10.33 -10.67
N ASN A 113 -9.48 9.27 -11.22
CA ASN A 113 -8.28 9.33 -12.06
C ASN A 113 -7.09 10.04 -11.38
N TYR A 114 -7.01 10.00 -10.05
CA TYR A 114 -5.87 10.55 -9.34
C TYR A 114 -4.63 9.68 -9.53
N ASP A 115 -3.54 10.28 -9.98
CA ASP A 115 -2.25 9.62 -10.02
C ASP A 115 -1.62 9.53 -8.60
N HIS A 116 -0.58 8.74 -8.47
CA HIS A 116 0.10 8.54 -7.16
C HIS A 116 0.66 9.83 -6.57
N GLU A 117 0.97 10.82 -7.40
CA GLU A 117 1.49 12.11 -6.94
C GLU A 117 0.38 12.98 -6.37
N SER A 118 -0.76 13.04 -7.05
CA SER A 118 -1.95 13.75 -6.57
C SER A 118 -2.46 13.17 -5.27
N ILE A 119 -2.56 11.83 -5.15
CA ILE A 119 -2.92 11.15 -3.90
C ILE A 119 -1.90 11.48 -2.79
N SER A 120 -0.60 11.50 -3.10
CA SER A 120 0.43 11.81 -2.09
C SER A 120 0.30 13.22 -1.52
N LYS A 121 0.01 14.21 -2.37
CA LYS A 121 -0.25 15.60 -1.96
C LYS A 121 -1.52 15.70 -1.12
N LEU A 122 -2.61 15.07 -1.57
CA LEU A 122 -3.91 15.08 -0.90
C LEU A 122 -3.83 14.45 0.51
N MET A 123 -3.09 13.34 0.65
CA MET A 123 -2.93 12.61 1.91
C MET A 123 -1.74 13.07 2.75
N SER A 124 -0.93 14.03 2.31
CA SER A 124 0.29 14.46 2.97
C SER A 124 1.25 13.28 3.26
N LYS A 125 1.30 12.30 2.35
CA LYS A 125 2.17 11.12 2.40
C LYS A 125 3.18 11.18 1.27
N SER A 126 4.27 10.39 1.34
CA SER A 126 5.21 10.31 0.22
C SER A 126 4.62 9.49 -0.94
N ARG A 127 4.96 9.83 -2.19
CA ARG A 127 4.59 9.04 -3.38
C ARG A 127 5.02 7.58 -3.26
N SER A 128 6.16 7.33 -2.63
CA SER A 128 6.65 5.96 -2.37
C SER A 128 5.76 5.21 -1.38
N HIS A 129 5.20 5.89 -0.38
CA HIS A 129 4.23 5.30 0.55
C HIS A 129 2.98 4.86 -0.22
N ILE A 130 2.36 5.76 -1.00
CA ILE A 130 1.17 5.46 -1.81
C ILE A 130 1.41 4.24 -2.72
N SER A 131 2.51 4.27 -3.49
CA SER A 131 2.85 3.17 -4.39
C SER A 131 3.07 1.83 -3.66
N ASN A 132 3.73 1.84 -2.50
CA ASN A 132 3.96 0.63 -1.70
C ASN A 132 2.67 0.09 -1.09
N THR A 133 1.79 0.96 -0.61
CA THR A 133 0.50 0.59 -0.04
C THR A 133 -0.42 -0.02 -1.12
N LEU A 134 -0.54 0.62 -2.28
CA LEU A 134 -1.31 0.08 -3.42
C LEU A 134 -0.82 -1.31 -3.87
N ARG A 135 0.49 -1.53 -3.85
CA ARG A 135 1.08 -2.83 -4.21
C ARG A 135 0.71 -3.97 -3.26
N LEU A 136 0.29 -3.69 -2.03
CA LEU A 136 -0.19 -4.73 -1.11
C LEU A 136 -1.43 -5.45 -1.67
N LEU A 137 -2.26 -4.77 -2.44
CA LEU A 137 -3.44 -5.36 -3.09
C LEU A 137 -3.10 -6.40 -4.18
N THR A 138 -1.83 -6.51 -4.57
CA THR A 138 -1.36 -7.54 -5.54
C THR A 138 -0.93 -8.84 -4.85
N LEU A 139 -0.99 -8.90 -3.53
CA LEU A 139 -0.69 -10.12 -2.77
C LEU A 139 -1.84 -11.14 -2.88
N PRO A 140 -1.55 -12.43 -2.65
CA PRO A 140 -2.60 -13.45 -2.53
C PRO A 140 -3.60 -13.12 -1.42
N GLN A 141 -4.85 -13.60 -1.58
CA GLN A 141 -5.97 -13.23 -0.69
C GLN A 141 -5.74 -13.66 0.77
N ASP A 142 -5.14 -14.80 0.99
CA ASP A 142 -4.75 -15.29 2.33
C ASP A 142 -3.76 -14.36 3.04
N VAL A 143 -2.77 -13.84 2.30
CA VAL A 143 -1.82 -12.84 2.84
C VAL A 143 -2.51 -11.50 3.11
N ILE A 144 -3.47 -11.11 2.27
CA ILE A 144 -4.31 -9.92 2.49
C ILE A 144 -5.11 -10.09 3.78
N SER A 145 -5.74 -11.25 4.02
CA SER A 145 -6.48 -11.53 5.25
C SER A 145 -5.60 -11.42 6.50
N MET A 146 -4.36 -11.93 6.45
CA MET A 146 -3.39 -11.78 7.55
C MET A 146 -3.03 -10.31 7.85
N LEU A 147 -3.00 -9.46 6.82
CA LEU A 147 -2.79 -8.02 6.97
C LEU A 147 -4.02 -7.32 7.57
N GLU A 148 -5.23 -7.73 7.18
CA GLU A 148 -6.50 -7.19 7.70
C GLU A 148 -6.69 -7.56 9.18
N GLU A 149 -6.31 -8.76 9.57
CA GLU A 149 -6.36 -9.25 10.95
C GLU A 149 -5.21 -8.70 11.82
N GLY A 150 -4.18 -8.11 11.22
CA GLY A 150 -3.02 -7.57 11.92
C GLY A 150 -2.00 -8.64 12.36
N SER A 151 -2.16 -9.90 11.96
CA SER A 151 -1.19 -10.98 12.22
C SER A 151 0.10 -10.80 11.40
N LEU A 152 0.03 -10.08 10.28
CA LEU A 152 1.14 -9.70 9.43
C LEU A 152 1.19 -8.17 9.28
N THR A 153 2.37 -7.58 9.41
CA THR A 153 2.56 -6.15 9.21
C THR A 153 2.86 -5.80 7.74
N SER A 154 2.56 -4.58 7.31
CA SER A 154 2.88 -4.10 5.96
C SER A 154 4.39 -4.19 5.63
N GLY A 155 5.25 -3.98 6.63
CA GLY A 155 6.70 -4.13 6.49
C GLY A 155 7.15 -5.57 6.21
N GLN A 156 6.46 -6.56 6.79
CA GLN A 156 6.71 -7.98 6.55
C GLN A 156 6.09 -8.44 5.21
N ALA A 157 4.96 -7.90 4.82
CA ALA A 157 4.26 -8.28 3.59
C ALA A 157 4.89 -7.72 2.30
N ARG A 158 5.43 -6.49 2.34
CA ARG A 158 6.04 -5.84 1.16
C ARG A 158 7.11 -6.66 0.45
N PRO A 159 8.03 -7.34 1.14
CA PRO A 159 9.00 -8.21 0.49
C PRO A 159 8.38 -9.39 -0.27
N LEU A 160 7.17 -9.82 0.07
CA LEU A 160 6.47 -10.95 -0.56
C LEU A 160 5.86 -10.61 -1.92
N ILE A 161 5.73 -9.32 -2.24
CA ILE A 161 5.14 -8.88 -3.51
C ILE A 161 5.96 -9.41 -4.70
N GLY A 162 5.29 -10.16 -5.59
CA GLY A 162 5.89 -10.76 -6.78
C GLY A 162 6.63 -12.06 -6.53
N ILE A 163 6.47 -12.67 -5.36
CA ILE A 163 6.99 -14.00 -5.01
C ILE A 163 5.90 -15.05 -5.24
N SER A 164 6.25 -16.14 -5.91
CA SER A 164 5.28 -17.18 -6.30
C SER A 164 4.73 -17.98 -5.13
N ASN A 165 5.49 -18.14 -4.05
CA ASN A 165 5.10 -18.85 -2.84
C ASN A 165 4.89 -17.91 -1.65
N ALA A 166 4.32 -16.72 -1.91
CA ALA A 166 4.10 -15.68 -0.90
C ALA A 166 3.28 -16.17 0.29
N SER A 167 2.23 -16.97 0.06
CA SER A 167 1.36 -17.53 1.09
C SER A 167 2.11 -18.41 2.11
N ALA A 168 2.87 -19.38 1.62
CA ALA A 168 3.65 -20.27 2.50
C ALA A 168 4.71 -19.51 3.32
N ILE A 169 5.32 -18.47 2.71
CA ILE A 169 6.28 -17.63 3.44
C ILE A 169 5.56 -16.75 4.46
N ALA A 170 4.37 -16.24 4.17
CA ALA A 170 3.58 -15.46 5.10
C ALA A 170 3.20 -16.28 6.35
N GLU A 171 2.76 -17.53 6.19
CA GLU A 171 2.49 -18.45 7.27
C GLU A 171 3.75 -18.71 8.13
N GLU A 172 4.90 -18.89 7.48
CA GLU A 172 6.17 -19.07 8.19
C GLU A 172 6.57 -17.82 8.98
N ILE A 173 6.35 -16.61 8.42
CA ILE A 173 6.61 -15.34 9.09
C ILE A 173 5.77 -15.22 10.36
N VAL A 174 4.47 -15.53 10.26
CA VAL A 174 3.55 -15.44 11.41
C VAL A 174 3.90 -16.49 12.47
N SER A 175 4.08 -17.75 12.07
CA SER A 175 4.38 -18.86 13.01
C SER A 175 5.71 -18.69 13.75
N LYS A 176 6.74 -18.14 13.09
CA LYS A 176 8.08 -17.93 13.65
C LYS A 176 8.36 -16.49 14.09
N ASN A 177 7.38 -15.62 14.00
CA ASN A 177 7.47 -14.20 14.36
C ASN A 177 8.71 -13.49 13.77
N TYR A 178 8.93 -13.65 12.46
CA TYR A 178 10.08 -13.05 11.79
C TYR A 178 9.98 -11.53 11.71
N SER A 179 11.07 -10.83 11.98
CA SER A 179 11.14 -9.39 11.75
C SER A 179 11.12 -9.05 10.25
N ALA A 180 10.67 -7.85 9.88
CA ALA A 180 10.64 -7.38 8.49
C ALA A 180 12.03 -7.47 7.80
N ARG A 181 13.13 -7.18 8.54
CA ARG A 181 14.51 -7.32 8.03
C ARG A 181 14.86 -8.77 7.70
N LYS A 182 14.42 -9.73 8.53
CA LYS A 182 14.64 -11.16 8.29
C LYS A 182 13.90 -11.60 7.03
N VAL A 183 12.67 -11.15 6.85
CA VAL A 183 11.86 -11.43 5.66
C VAL A 183 12.50 -10.86 4.39
N GLU A 184 12.97 -9.61 4.44
CA GLU A 184 13.70 -9.00 3.33
C GLU A 184 14.94 -9.82 2.92
N TYR A 185 15.71 -10.30 3.90
CA TYR A 185 16.87 -11.15 3.64
C TYR A 185 16.48 -12.47 2.97
N LEU A 186 15.46 -13.16 3.46
CA LEU A 186 14.97 -14.44 2.93
C LEU A 186 14.42 -14.30 1.50
N THR A 187 13.70 -13.21 1.23
CA THR A 187 13.06 -12.99 -0.08
C THR A 187 14.01 -12.42 -1.13
N ARG A 188 15.13 -11.81 -0.71
CA ARG A 188 16.13 -11.24 -1.63
C ARG A 188 16.76 -12.27 -2.54
N SER A 189 17.03 -13.46 -2.03
CA SER A 189 17.58 -14.57 -2.82
C SER A 189 16.58 -15.09 -3.86
N GLN A 190 15.30 -15.13 -3.54
CA GLN A 190 14.24 -15.58 -4.44
C GLN A 190 13.92 -14.56 -5.54
N LYS A 191 13.96 -13.25 -5.24
CA LYS A 191 13.84 -12.18 -6.25
C LYS A 191 15.01 -12.13 -7.22
N GLY A 192 16.20 -12.55 -6.80
CA GLY A 192 17.40 -12.67 -7.65
C GLY A 192 17.31 -13.81 -8.66
N SER A 193 16.47 -14.81 -8.41
CA SER A 193 16.33 -16.00 -9.25
C SER A 193 15.49 -15.80 -10.54
N LYS A 194 14.66 -14.76 -10.63
CA LYS A 194 13.80 -14.48 -11.80
C LYS A 194 14.26 -13.37 -12.73
N LYS A 195 15.50 -12.93 -12.65
CA LYS A 195 16.13 -12.36 -13.83
C LYS A 195 16.57 -13.55 -14.69
N ASP A 196 15.72 -14.00 -15.58
CA ASP A 196 16.16 -14.71 -16.78
C ASP A 196 17.26 -13.85 -17.39
N LYS A 197 18.52 -14.19 -17.06
CA LYS A 197 19.67 -13.71 -17.80
C LYS A 197 19.45 -14.30 -19.18
N PHE A 198 19.09 -13.47 -20.13
CA PHE A 198 19.23 -13.80 -21.53
C PHE A 198 20.73 -14.07 -21.73
N ILE A 199 21.13 -15.32 -21.49
CA ILE A 199 22.52 -15.74 -21.63
C ILE A 199 22.65 -16.04 -23.12
N ASP A 200 23.22 -15.09 -23.84
CA ASP A 200 23.57 -15.28 -25.24
C ASP A 200 24.47 -16.51 -25.33
N SER A 201 24.04 -17.48 -26.14
CA SER A 201 24.78 -18.76 -26.35
C SER A 201 26.24 -18.51 -26.80
N ASN A 202 26.50 -17.41 -27.48
CA ASN A 202 27.84 -17.00 -27.91
C ASN A 202 28.71 -16.59 -26.73
N ILE A 203 28.10 -15.90 -25.75
CA ILE A 203 28.79 -15.49 -24.51
C ILE A 203 29.13 -16.68 -23.64
N LEU A 204 28.25 -17.70 -23.57
CA LEU A 204 28.56 -18.95 -22.88
C LEU A 204 29.74 -19.68 -23.53
N LYS A 205 29.74 -19.83 -24.86
CA LYS A 205 30.86 -20.43 -25.57
C LYS A 205 32.18 -19.65 -25.37
N ALA A 206 32.13 -18.33 -25.40
CA ALA A 206 33.30 -17.48 -25.10
C ALA A 206 33.77 -17.67 -23.66
N GLN A 207 32.87 -17.72 -22.69
CA GLN A 207 33.20 -17.99 -21.28
C GLN A 207 33.87 -19.35 -21.10
N GLU A 208 33.32 -20.42 -21.68
CA GLU A 208 33.90 -21.75 -21.62
C GLU A 208 35.29 -21.83 -22.27
N LYS A 209 35.48 -21.15 -23.42
CA LYS A 209 36.78 -21.07 -24.10
C LYS A 209 37.84 -20.42 -23.22
N ILE A 210 37.49 -19.29 -22.57
CA ILE A 210 38.39 -18.58 -21.67
C ILE A 210 38.68 -19.40 -20.41
N GLN A 211 37.67 -20.06 -19.84
CA GLN A 211 37.86 -20.92 -18.67
C GLN A 211 38.81 -22.10 -18.98
N LYS A 212 38.63 -22.74 -20.16
CA LYS A 212 39.51 -23.83 -20.58
C LYS A 212 40.95 -23.37 -20.83
N SER A 213 41.15 -22.19 -21.39
CA SER A 213 42.47 -21.63 -21.65
C SER A 213 43.20 -21.22 -20.37
N LEU A 214 42.49 -20.62 -19.38
CA LEU A 214 43.06 -20.14 -18.16
C LEU A 214 43.16 -21.18 -17.04
N GLY A 215 42.37 -22.24 -17.09
CA GLY A 215 42.15 -23.14 -15.95
C GLY A 215 41.53 -22.52 -14.72
N LEU A 216 40.98 -21.31 -14.86
CA LEU A 216 40.39 -20.50 -13.77
C LEU A 216 38.88 -20.31 -14.01
N LYS A 217 38.16 -20.02 -12.92
CA LYS A 217 36.73 -19.75 -13.00
C LYS A 217 36.48 -18.33 -13.55
N VAL A 218 35.84 -18.29 -14.73
CA VAL A 218 35.52 -17.04 -15.43
C VAL A 218 34.01 -16.86 -15.47
N ARG A 219 33.55 -15.63 -15.24
CA ARG A 219 32.15 -15.23 -15.39
C ARG A 219 32.05 -14.02 -16.29
N ILE A 220 31.24 -14.11 -17.34
CA ILE A 220 30.94 -13.01 -18.26
C ILE A 220 29.50 -12.58 -18.07
N ILE A 221 29.27 -11.29 -17.86
CA ILE A 221 27.94 -10.68 -17.77
C ILE A 221 27.85 -9.65 -18.88
N ASN A 222 26.96 -9.86 -19.84
CA ASN A 222 26.68 -8.89 -20.88
C ASN A 222 25.34 -8.17 -20.63
N LYS A 223 25.25 -6.89 -21.00
CA LYS A 223 24.06 -6.06 -20.93
C LYS A 223 23.45 -5.93 -22.35
N LYS A 224 22.17 -5.54 -22.44
CA LYS A 224 21.46 -5.33 -23.72
C LYS A 224 22.14 -4.29 -24.64
N ASN A 225 22.92 -3.38 -24.11
CA ASN A 225 23.68 -2.36 -24.85
C ASN A 225 25.07 -2.84 -25.26
N ASN A 226 25.36 -4.14 -25.23
CA ASN A 226 26.64 -4.79 -25.54
C ASN A 226 27.81 -4.39 -24.60
N SER A 227 27.56 -3.62 -23.54
CA SER A 227 28.57 -3.46 -22.47
C SER A 227 28.52 -4.65 -21.52
N GLY A 228 29.64 -4.97 -20.87
CA GLY A 228 29.68 -6.13 -19.99
C GLY A 228 30.78 -6.06 -18.94
N LYS A 229 30.87 -7.13 -18.15
CA LYS A 229 31.90 -7.33 -17.15
C LYS A 229 32.40 -8.77 -17.25
N VAL A 230 33.72 -8.92 -17.37
CA VAL A 230 34.42 -10.20 -17.22
C VAL A 230 35.00 -10.24 -15.81
N THR A 231 34.77 -11.33 -15.10
CA THR A 231 35.29 -11.58 -13.75
C THR A 231 36.06 -12.89 -13.78
N ILE A 232 37.32 -12.87 -13.36
CA ILE A 232 38.19 -14.04 -13.24
C ILE A 232 38.45 -14.22 -11.74
N GLU A 233 38.13 -15.39 -11.19
CA GLU A 233 38.38 -15.72 -9.79
C GLU A 233 39.71 -16.46 -9.69
N TYR A 234 40.65 -15.95 -8.89
CA TYR A 234 41.94 -16.58 -8.59
C TYR A 234 42.07 -16.87 -7.09
N LYS A 235 42.88 -17.84 -6.69
CA LYS A 235 43.03 -18.30 -5.30
C LYS A 235 44.34 -17.88 -4.66
N ASP A 236 45.39 -17.63 -5.48
CA ASP A 236 46.74 -17.31 -5.05
C ASP A 236 47.40 -16.30 -5.99
N LEU A 237 48.57 -15.81 -5.61
CA LEU A 237 49.33 -14.81 -6.39
C LEU A 237 49.84 -15.35 -7.70
N ASP A 238 50.24 -16.63 -7.77
CA ASP A 238 50.71 -17.26 -9.01
C ASP A 238 49.63 -17.26 -10.08
N GLN A 239 48.39 -17.53 -9.71
CA GLN A 239 47.24 -17.43 -10.60
C GLN A 239 46.93 -15.98 -11.02
N PHE A 240 47.16 -15.01 -10.11
CA PHE A 240 47.03 -13.60 -10.45
C PHE A 240 48.08 -13.16 -11.46
N GLU A 241 49.37 -13.55 -11.27
CA GLU A 241 50.47 -13.27 -12.20
C GLU A 241 50.18 -13.88 -13.58
N LEU A 242 49.71 -15.13 -13.65
CA LEU A 242 49.30 -15.78 -14.90
C LEU A 242 48.26 -14.96 -15.65
N VAL A 243 47.21 -14.47 -14.95
CA VAL A 243 46.16 -13.63 -15.55
C VAL A 243 46.75 -12.28 -16.00
N SER A 244 47.59 -11.66 -15.17
CA SER A 244 48.23 -10.38 -15.46
C SER A 244 49.11 -10.47 -16.72
N ASP A 245 49.92 -11.51 -16.80
CA ASP A 245 50.82 -11.75 -17.94
C ASP A 245 50.06 -11.96 -19.24
N LEU A 246 48.96 -12.70 -19.19
CA LEU A 246 48.10 -12.95 -20.37
C LEU A 246 47.35 -11.71 -20.84
N LEU A 247 47.03 -10.78 -19.95
CA LEU A 247 46.36 -9.53 -20.29
C LEU A 247 47.36 -8.42 -20.74
N THR A 248 48.63 -8.53 -20.37
CA THR A 248 49.67 -7.55 -20.70
C THR A 248 50.56 -7.98 -21.88
N LYS A 249 50.55 -9.24 -22.29
CA LYS A 249 51.21 -9.68 -23.52
C LYS A 249 50.44 -9.19 -24.74
N ASN A 250 51.00 -8.22 -25.43
CA ASN A 250 50.63 -7.80 -26.78
C ASN A 250 51.07 -8.86 -27.77
#